data_e7ca707d7a8d26645bd8083d4299f56f
#
_entry.id   e7ca707d7a8d26645bd8083d4299f56f
#
_cell.length_a   1.000
_cell.length_b   1.000
_cell.length_c   1.000
_cell.angle_alpha   90.00
_cell.angle_beta   90.00
_cell.angle_gamma   90.00
#
_symmetry.space_group_name_H-M   'P 1'
#
loop_
_entity.id
_entity.type
_entity.pdbx_description
1 polymer ?
#
loop_
_entity_poly.entity_id
_entity_poly.type
_entity_poly.pdbx_seq_one_letter_code
_entity_poly.pdbx_strand_id
1 'polypeptide(L)'
;QSESVETLCAEDLPSEEQKEDIETQIQKFNRKVITAFMELLVGREDLYAHEEMEANGRRHIETIPDPFTEDIVKRHLSGEETVDTYVMRNNETVHYMVIDIDISKRILLGLQGKEIPSKYLLEAAKTAKKVMECLRKLGLTGYCEFSGYRGYHVWVFFSEWIPVRYVYSLEEVIAAKVKNLLEEGTKEAPSAITIEFFPWKSRRKTKEPGQAIKLPYGMHLIGKKRSYFCDDQMMPVQNLQQWFEAIVKSDSTAVKRIISMNLSIQDAQKNLGNGQIKPAAFQELDYQRLGVVPESVRLVLQGCSLMSYLVNKAISTGYLAHGERLSVLYVFGHMGEEGREFVHTVMSFTLNYQYFTTDKFIKKLLSRPISCIKLREQYKSVTAEYGCNCMFKRTKNCYPSPVLHAIKKNSEDSNGITLPVSRNISEEKKKAVYQEINIHAQVQELAEKIVEFKRQKKGIDKSIEKVERELHVIFNNAKIDCMEVSMGTLVRRKNENGYEWVIEI
;
A
#
# COMPACT_ATOMS: atom_id res chain seq x y z
N GLN A 1 16.48 23.55 22.88
CA GLN A 1 17.06 22.35 23.49
C GLN A 1 16.71 21.20 22.58
N SER A 2 17.69 20.67 21.88
CA SER A 2 17.60 19.47 21.05
C SER A 2 17.63 18.28 21.98
N GLU A 3 16.48 17.74 22.38
CA GLU A 3 16.41 16.41 22.95
C GLU A 3 16.85 15.42 21.88
N SER A 4 17.95 14.75 22.16
CA SER A 4 18.49 13.65 21.36
C SER A 4 17.43 12.58 21.18
N VAL A 5 17.15 12.18 19.95
CA VAL A 5 16.43 10.95 19.65
C VAL A 5 17.23 9.79 20.24
N GLU A 6 16.82 9.26 21.38
CA GLU A 6 17.46 8.11 22.01
C GLU A 6 17.55 6.99 20.97
N THR A 7 18.74 6.42 20.84
CA THR A 7 19.05 5.41 19.84
C THR A 7 18.42 4.10 20.30
N LEU A 8 17.27 3.72 19.71
CA LEU A 8 16.66 2.41 19.95
C LEU A 8 17.64 1.28 19.57
N CYS A 9 17.81 0.33 20.50
CA CYS A 9 18.58 -0.90 20.32
C CYS A 9 17.64 -2.11 20.16
N ALA A 10 18.15 -3.27 19.83
CA ALA A 10 17.35 -4.49 19.72
C ALA A 10 16.77 -4.93 21.09
N GLU A 11 17.36 -4.50 22.18
CA GLU A 11 16.92 -4.73 23.56
C GLU A 11 15.68 -3.89 23.92
N ASP A 12 15.36 -2.85 23.14
CA ASP A 12 14.17 -2.00 23.32
C ASP A 12 12.88 -2.61 22.77
N LEU A 13 12.94 -3.82 22.18
CA LEU A 13 11.75 -4.55 21.75
C LEU A 13 11.16 -5.33 22.93
N PRO A 14 9.82 -5.40 23.08
CA PRO A 14 9.18 -6.08 24.20
C PRO A 14 9.62 -7.53 24.37
N SER A 15 10.01 -7.91 25.59
CA SER A 15 10.29 -9.30 25.97
C SER A 15 9.01 -10.15 26.03
N GLU A 16 9.15 -11.48 26.12
CA GLU A 16 7.99 -12.39 26.29
C GLU A 16 7.23 -12.11 27.59
N GLU A 17 7.93 -11.76 28.67
CA GLU A 17 7.34 -11.40 29.97
C GLU A 17 6.47 -10.13 29.89
N GLN A 18 6.87 -9.15 29.07
CA GLN A 18 6.09 -7.93 28.82
C GLN A 18 4.87 -8.17 27.93
N LYS A 19 4.87 -9.24 27.13
CA LYS A 19 3.71 -9.65 26.33
C LYS A 19 2.66 -10.38 27.18
N GLU A 20 3.05 -11.11 28.22
CA GLU A 20 2.11 -11.70 29.16
C GLU A 20 1.31 -10.63 29.92
N ASP A 21 1.92 -9.45 30.18
CA ASP A 21 1.23 -8.34 30.83
C ASP A 21 0.06 -7.78 29.99
N ILE A 22 0.16 -7.81 28.65
CA ILE A 22 -0.93 -7.35 27.77
C ILE A 22 -2.18 -8.22 27.91
N GLU A 23 -2.04 -9.53 27.99
CA GLU A 23 -3.18 -10.43 28.16
C GLU A 23 -3.88 -10.16 29.52
N THR A 24 -3.08 -9.89 30.55
CA THR A 24 -3.59 -9.50 31.87
C THR A 24 -4.32 -8.16 31.82
N GLN A 25 -3.82 -7.19 31.05
CA GLN A 25 -4.47 -5.89 30.88
C GLN A 25 -5.80 -6.01 30.14
N ILE A 26 -5.86 -6.83 29.10
CA ILE A 26 -7.09 -7.04 28.32
C ILE A 26 -8.20 -7.66 29.17
N GLN A 27 -7.86 -8.57 30.07
CA GLN A 27 -8.82 -9.12 31.03
C GLN A 27 -9.43 -8.06 31.95
N LYS A 28 -8.77 -6.92 32.13
CA LYS A 28 -9.27 -5.77 32.92
C LYS A 28 -10.13 -4.79 32.10
N PHE A 29 -10.41 -5.06 30.85
CA PHE A 29 -11.30 -4.23 30.04
C PHE A 29 -12.70 -4.25 30.65
N ASN A 30 -13.00 -3.22 31.36
CA ASN A 30 -14.34 -3.00 31.91
C ASN A 30 -15.22 -2.25 30.90
N ARG A 31 -16.50 -2.10 31.18
CA ARG A 31 -17.45 -1.42 30.30
C ARG A 31 -17.02 0.00 29.92
N LYS A 32 -16.38 0.75 30.82
CA LYS A 32 -15.90 2.11 30.52
C LYS A 32 -14.79 2.09 29.46
N VAL A 33 -13.84 1.16 29.59
CA VAL A 33 -12.74 1.00 28.60
C VAL A 33 -13.29 0.54 27.26
N ILE A 34 -14.26 -0.39 27.24
CA ILE A 34 -14.90 -0.86 25.99
C ILE A 34 -15.63 0.30 25.30
N THR A 35 -16.39 1.12 26.06
CA THR A 35 -17.06 2.30 25.51
C THR A 35 -16.06 3.28 24.91
N ALA A 36 -15.00 3.63 25.65
CA ALA A 36 -13.95 4.53 25.17
C ALA A 36 -13.22 3.96 23.94
N PHE A 37 -12.96 2.65 23.91
CA PHE A 37 -12.40 1.93 22.77
C PHE A 37 -13.28 2.08 21.53
N MET A 38 -14.59 1.85 21.67
CA MET A 38 -15.54 1.97 20.56
C MET A 38 -15.64 3.41 20.06
N GLU A 39 -15.78 4.38 20.96
CA GLU A 39 -15.85 5.81 20.61
C GLU A 39 -14.60 6.32 19.90
N LEU A 40 -13.45 5.76 20.21
CA LEU A 40 -12.17 6.20 19.64
C LEU A 40 -11.84 5.51 18.31
N LEU A 41 -12.12 4.23 18.19
CA LEU A 41 -11.56 3.36 17.14
C LEU A 41 -12.58 2.87 16.11
N VAL A 42 -13.90 2.89 16.44
CA VAL A 42 -14.91 2.44 15.47
C VAL A 42 -15.27 3.54 14.50
N GLY A 43 -14.82 3.43 13.26
CA GLY A 43 -15.10 4.41 12.21
C GLY A 43 -16.53 4.33 11.67
N ARG A 44 -17.05 3.12 11.40
CA ARG A 44 -18.43 2.87 10.98
C ARG A 44 -19.14 1.95 11.98
N GLU A 45 -20.35 2.29 12.33
CA GLU A 45 -21.17 1.55 13.28
C GLU A 45 -22.17 0.60 12.61
N ASP A 46 -22.38 0.72 11.30
CA ASP A 46 -23.38 0.00 10.52
C ASP A 46 -22.83 -1.28 9.86
N LEU A 47 -21.51 -1.50 9.94
CA LEU A 47 -20.85 -2.69 9.42
C LEU A 47 -19.41 -2.78 9.95
N TYR A 48 -18.85 -3.99 9.90
CA TYR A 48 -17.44 -4.26 10.22
C TYR A 48 -16.88 -5.33 9.27
N ALA A 49 -15.60 -5.65 9.39
CA ALA A 49 -15.03 -6.77 8.69
C ALA A 49 -14.48 -7.80 9.67
N HIS A 50 -14.63 -9.06 9.31
CA HIS A 50 -14.08 -10.21 10.01
C HIS A 50 -12.91 -10.76 9.21
N GLU A 51 -11.80 -11.01 9.89
CA GLU A 51 -10.63 -11.66 9.29
C GLU A 51 -10.60 -13.15 9.64
N GLU A 52 -10.39 -13.98 8.65
CA GLU A 52 -10.17 -15.41 8.84
C GLU A 52 -9.01 -15.95 8.01
N MET A 53 -8.48 -17.10 8.41
CA MET A 53 -7.47 -17.82 7.63
C MET A 53 -8.14 -18.94 6.86
N GLU A 54 -8.19 -18.82 5.54
CA GLU A 54 -8.62 -19.90 4.66
C GLU A 54 -7.72 -21.15 4.81
N ALA A 55 -8.24 -22.29 4.47
CA ALA A 55 -7.50 -23.57 4.49
C ALA A 55 -6.20 -23.55 3.68
N ASN A 56 -6.12 -22.69 2.65
CA ASN A 56 -4.92 -22.49 1.83
C ASN A 56 -3.86 -21.56 2.47
N GLY A 57 -4.09 -21.08 3.70
CA GLY A 57 -3.21 -20.18 4.43
C GLY A 57 -3.28 -18.72 3.96
N ARG A 58 -4.32 -18.33 3.23
CA ARG A 58 -4.58 -16.93 2.87
C ARG A 58 -5.48 -16.27 3.91
N ARG A 59 -5.19 -15.01 4.21
CA ARG A 59 -6.10 -14.16 4.97
C ARG A 59 -7.27 -13.77 4.05
N HIS A 60 -8.46 -14.07 4.51
CA HIS A 60 -9.73 -13.61 3.95
C HIS A 60 -10.30 -12.51 4.85
N ILE A 61 -10.89 -11.50 4.24
CA ILE A 61 -11.57 -10.40 4.96
C ILE A 61 -12.99 -10.36 4.42
N GLU A 62 -13.95 -10.66 5.28
CA GLU A 62 -15.36 -10.65 4.96
C GLU A 62 -16.02 -9.40 5.54
N THR A 63 -16.83 -8.71 4.74
CA THR A 63 -17.65 -7.59 5.23
C THR A 63 -18.92 -8.12 5.85
N ILE A 64 -19.14 -7.81 7.13
CA ILE A 64 -20.35 -8.15 7.89
C ILE A 64 -21.25 -6.91 7.95
N PRO A 65 -22.42 -6.92 7.29
CA PRO A 65 -23.33 -5.77 7.23
C PRO A 65 -24.25 -5.70 8.46
N ASP A 66 -23.67 -5.88 9.64
CA ASP A 66 -24.36 -5.84 10.92
C ASP A 66 -23.82 -4.71 11.81
N PRO A 67 -24.63 -4.16 12.72
CA PRO A 67 -24.20 -3.13 13.65
C PRO A 67 -23.00 -3.56 14.51
N PHE A 68 -22.05 -2.65 14.66
CA PHE A 68 -20.89 -2.86 15.52
C PHE A 68 -21.32 -2.78 17.00
N THR A 69 -21.06 -3.82 17.80
CA THR A 69 -21.54 -3.93 19.20
C THR A 69 -20.39 -4.16 20.19
N GLU A 70 -20.67 -3.96 21.50
CA GLU A 70 -19.73 -4.28 22.57
C GLU A 70 -19.30 -5.76 22.55
N ASP A 71 -20.17 -6.68 22.14
CA ASP A 71 -19.86 -8.11 22.07
C ASP A 71 -18.86 -8.45 20.98
N ILE A 72 -18.89 -7.72 19.84
CA ILE A 72 -17.87 -7.82 18.80
C ILE A 72 -16.51 -7.40 19.35
N VAL A 73 -16.46 -6.29 20.13
CA VAL A 73 -15.21 -5.85 20.79
C VAL A 73 -14.72 -6.91 21.76
N LYS A 74 -15.59 -7.51 22.57
CA LYS A 74 -15.20 -8.57 23.52
C LYS A 74 -14.61 -9.78 22.81
N ARG A 75 -15.25 -10.27 21.72
CA ARG A 75 -14.71 -11.39 20.93
C ARG A 75 -13.38 -11.06 20.28
N HIS A 76 -13.22 -9.82 19.80
CA HIS A 76 -11.95 -9.33 19.28
C HIS A 76 -10.84 -9.32 20.34
N LEU A 77 -11.14 -8.78 21.51
CA LEU A 77 -10.20 -8.70 22.63
C LEU A 77 -9.87 -10.06 23.23
N SER A 78 -10.83 -10.99 23.29
CA SER A 78 -10.55 -12.38 23.72
C SER A 78 -9.68 -13.16 22.74
N GLY A 79 -9.56 -12.67 21.50
CA GLY A 79 -8.85 -13.37 20.42
C GLY A 79 -9.69 -14.45 19.73
N GLU A 80 -10.98 -14.54 20.05
CA GLU A 80 -11.94 -15.41 19.37
C GLU A 80 -12.14 -14.97 17.91
N GLU A 81 -12.18 -13.67 17.68
CA GLU A 81 -12.30 -13.08 16.34
C GLU A 81 -11.24 -12.01 16.11
N THR A 82 -10.82 -11.82 14.85
CA THR A 82 -10.06 -10.65 14.43
C THR A 82 -10.96 -9.75 13.62
N VAL A 83 -11.16 -8.53 14.12
CA VAL A 83 -12.14 -7.59 13.56
C VAL A 83 -11.45 -6.34 13.03
N ASP A 84 -11.87 -5.90 11.85
CA ASP A 84 -11.49 -4.63 11.24
C ASP A 84 -12.66 -3.64 11.30
N THR A 85 -12.34 -2.37 11.51
CA THR A 85 -13.29 -1.26 11.40
C THR A 85 -13.13 -0.53 10.08
N TYR A 86 -14.23 -0.08 9.48
CA TYR A 86 -14.18 0.77 8.29
C TYR A 86 -13.97 2.23 8.67
N VAL A 87 -12.92 2.84 8.12
CA VAL A 87 -12.42 4.16 8.54
C VAL A 87 -13.40 5.30 8.19
N MET A 88 -14.07 5.22 7.04
CA MET A 88 -14.87 6.31 6.48
C MET A 88 -16.37 6.05 6.58
N ARG A 89 -17.12 6.97 7.16
CA ARG A 89 -18.59 6.95 7.19
C ARG A 89 -19.22 7.16 5.80
N ASN A 90 -20.52 6.86 5.69
CA ASN A 90 -21.30 7.02 4.47
C ASN A 90 -21.36 8.46 3.95
N ASN A 91 -21.26 9.45 4.84
CA ASN A 91 -21.19 10.88 4.54
C ASN A 91 -19.79 11.40 4.21
N GLU A 92 -18.84 10.51 3.95
CA GLU A 92 -17.44 10.83 3.63
C GLU A 92 -16.72 11.61 4.75
N THR A 93 -17.01 11.29 6.02
CA THR A 93 -16.28 11.82 7.17
C THR A 93 -15.51 10.76 7.90
N VAL A 94 -14.46 11.16 8.62
CA VAL A 94 -13.59 10.33 9.45
C VAL A 94 -13.33 11.02 10.80
N HIS A 95 -13.08 10.27 11.86
CA HIS A 95 -12.70 10.81 13.17
C HIS A 95 -11.29 10.42 13.62
N TYR A 96 -10.57 9.72 12.77
CA TYR A 96 -9.14 9.45 12.88
C TYR A 96 -8.52 9.25 11.50
N MET A 97 -7.21 9.32 11.45
CA MET A 97 -6.39 8.82 10.35
C MET A 97 -5.33 7.86 10.91
N VAL A 98 -4.83 6.97 10.08
CA VAL A 98 -3.78 6.04 10.46
C VAL A 98 -2.66 6.07 9.44
N ILE A 99 -1.43 6.07 9.93
CA ILE A 99 -0.22 5.92 9.12
C ILE A 99 0.31 4.52 9.40
N ASP A 100 0.22 3.65 8.41
CA ASP A 100 0.65 2.26 8.46
C ASP A 100 2.11 2.15 8.00
N ILE A 101 2.96 1.66 8.88
CA ILE A 101 4.42 1.59 8.71
C ILE A 101 4.81 0.12 8.75
N ASP A 102 5.01 -0.46 7.59
CA ASP A 102 5.20 -1.89 7.41
C ASP A 102 6.57 -2.24 6.83
N ILE A 103 7.14 -3.36 7.25
CA ILE A 103 8.24 -4.00 6.53
C ILE A 103 7.75 -4.39 5.14
N SER A 104 8.50 -3.98 4.12
CA SER A 104 8.10 -4.15 2.72
C SER A 104 7.89 -5.63 2.36
N LYS A 105 6.90 -5.90 1.51
CA LYS A 105 6.62 -7.26 1.02
C LYS A 105 7.83 -7.90 0.34
N ARG A 106 8.73 -7.10 -0.23
CA ARG A 106 9.99 -7.58 -0.82
C ARG A 106 10.87 -8.28 0.21
N ILE A 107 11.02 -7.68 1.40
CA ILE A 107 11.80 -8.29 2.50
C ILE A 107 11.13 -9.59 2.95
N LEU A 108 9.80 -9.58 3.16
CA LEU A 108 9.06 -10.77 3.60
C LEU A 108 9.17 -11.93 2.60
N LEU A 109 9.09 -11.66 1.31
CA LEU A 109 9.28 -12.67 0.26
C LEU A 109 10.71 -13.25 0.30
N GLY A 110 11.72 -12.41 0.56
CA GLY A 110 13.10 -12.85 0.73
C GLY A 110 13.32 -13.75 1.95
N LEU A 111 12.50 -13.60 3.00
CA LEU A 111 12.55 -14.43 4.20
C LEU A 111 11.93 -15.83 4.00
N GLN A 112 11.18 -16.06 2.94
CA GLN A 112 10.59 -17.37 2.60
C GLN A 112 9.83 -18.05 3.76
N GLY A 113 9.11 -17.26 4.56
CA GLY A 113 8.36 -17.73 5.72
C GLY A 113 9.19 -17.92 7.00
N LYS A 114 10.46 -17.55 7.00
CA LYS A 114 11.27 -17.47 8.23
C LYS A 114 10.81 -16.31 9.08
N GLU A 115 11.14 -16.37 10.36
CA GLU A 115 10.89 -15.30 11.31
C GLU A 115 11.50 -13.96 10.85
N ILE A 116 10.80 -12.86 11.13
CA ILE A 116 11.27 -11.52 10.77
C ILE A 116 12.44 -11.16 11.68
N PRO A 117 13.65 -10.91 11.13
CA PRO A 117 14.78 -10.47 11.93
C PRO A 117 14.49 -9.16 12.67
N SER A 118 14.88 -9.09 13.95
CA SER A 118 14.64 -7.94 14.84
C SER A 118 15.10 -6.61 14.26
N LYS A 119 16.17 -6.59 13.45
CA LYS A 119 16.66 -5.38 12.77
C LYS A 119 15.59 -4.67 11.93
N TYR A 120 14.70 -5.41 11.27
CA TYR A 120 13.63 -4.82 10.44
C TYR A 120 12.48 -4.27 11.30
N LEU A 121 12.14 -4.96 12.40
CA LEU A 121 11.17 -4.45 13.36
C LEU A 121 11.69 -3.19 14.06
N LEU A 122 12.97 -3.15 14.39
CA LEU A 122 13.63 -1.98 14.94
C LEU A 122 13.63 -0.81 13.95
N GLU A 123 13.86 -1.06 12.64
CA GLU A 123 13.77 -0.03 11.60
C GLU A 123 12.35 0.52 11.47
N ALA A 124 11.32 -0.36 11.53
CA ALA A 124 9.93 0.05 11.56
C ALA A 124 9.59 0.91 12.81
N ALA A 125 10.08 0.51 13.99
CA ALA A 125 9.90 1.26 15.23
C ALA A 125 10.57 2.65 15.16
N LYS A 126 11.81 2.74 14.67
CA LYS A 126 12.51 4.02 14.44
C LYS A 126 11.75 4.91 13.45
N THR A 127 11.19 4.31 12.40
CA THR A 127 10.38 5.03 11.43
C THR A 127 9.09 5.56 12.07
N ALA A 128 8.42 4.77 12.92
CA ALA A 128 7.23 5.19 13.66
C ALA A 128 7.55 6.37 14.61
N LYS A 129 8.66 6.33 15.34
CA LYS A 129 9.11 7.47 16.16
C LYS A 129 9.35 8.73 15.33
N LYS A 130 9.99 8.65 14.17
CA LYS A 130 10.18 9.78 13.25
C LYS A 130 8.85 10.33 12.74
N VAL A 131 7.88 9.47 12.45
CA VAL A 131 6.53 9.88 12.04
C VAL A 131 5.83 10.62 13.19
N MET A 132 5.87 10.10 14.41
CA MET A 132 5.29 10.78 15.59
C MET A 132 5.95 12.13 15.85
N GLU A 133 7.29 12.23 15.71
CA GLU A 133 8.01 13.50 15.82
C GLU A 133 7.57 14.50 14.74
N CYS A 134 7.39 14.04 13.50
CA CYS A 134 6.87 14.86 12.42
C CYS A 134 5.46 15.39 12.73
N LEU A 135 4.57 14.55 13.23
CA LEU A 135 3.23 14.94 13.65
C LEU A 135 3.29 16.00 14.77
N ARG A 136 4.13 15.79 15.78
CA ARG A 136 4.32 16.75 16.89
C ARG A 136 4.81 18.11 16.39
N LYS A 137 5.75 18.16 15.44
CA LYS A 137 6.21 19.40 14.79
C LYS A 137 5.09 20.12 14.02
N LEU A 138 4.10 19.40 13.53
CA LEU A 138 2.91 19.96 12.90
C LEU A 138 1.81 20.36 13.89
N GLY A 139 2.00 20.05 15.19
CA GLY A 139 1.01 20.31 16.23
C GLY A 139 -0.09 19.25 16.31
N LEU A 140 0.20 18.03 15.84
CA LEU A 140 -0.66 16.85 15.95
C LEU A 140 -0.05 15.86 16.93
N THR A 141 -0.91 15.09 17.61
CA THR A 141 -0.49 13.99 18.49
C THR A 141 -0.71 12.66 17.77
N GLY A 142 0.36 11.90 17.59
CA GLY A 142 0.31 10.53 17.06
C GLY A 142 0.40 9.51 18.19
N TYR A 143 -0.33 8.42 18.09
CA TYR A 143 -0.34 7.29 19.01
C TYR A 143 0.10 6.03 18.29
N CYS A 144 1.21 5.46 18.74
CA CYS A 144 1.82 4.31 18.09
C CYS A 144 1.18 3.00 18.56
N GLU A 145 0.86 2.11 17.64
CA GLU A 145 0.40 0.75 17.87
C GLU A 145 1.37 -0.23 17.19
N PHE A 146 1.83 -1.26 17.90
CA PHE A 146 2.44 -2.42 17.23
C PHE A 146 1.35 -3.26 16.59
N SER A 147 1.47 -3.56 15.29
CA SER A 147 0.41 -4.22 14.50
C SER A 147 0.20 -5.70 14.81
N GLY A 148 1.09 -6.31 15.61
CA GLY A 148 1.10 -7.76 15.92
C GLY A 148 1.87 -8.61 14.89
N TYR A 149 2.54 -8.01 13.88
CA TYR A 149 3.28 -8.78 12.89
C TYR A 149 4.55 -8.06 12.40
N ARG A 150 4.43 -7.17 11.45
CA ARG A 150 5.56 -6.67 10.65
C ARG A 150 5.74 -5.16 10.70
N GLY A 151 5.00 -4.46 11.55
CA GLY A 151 5.05 -3.00 11.55
C GLY A 151 4.28 -2.35 12.67
N TYR A 152 4.06 -1.07 12.48
CA TYR A 152 3.40 -0.19 13.44
C TYR A 152 2.35 0.67 12.73
N HIS A 153 1.27 0.99 13.43
CA HIS A 153 0.30 1.99 13.04
C HIS A 153 0.48 3.24 13.88
N VAL A 154 0.47 4.41 13.28
CA VAL A 154 0.43 5.68 14.02
C VAL A 154 -0.94 6.31 13.81
N TRP A 155 -1.73 6.35 14.87
CA TRP A 155 -3.07 6.88 14.89
C TRP A 155 -3.07 8.36 15.23
N VAL A 156 -3.88 9.15 14.52
CA VAL A 156 -4.17 10.56 14.84
C VAL A 156 -5.67 10.70 14.99
N PHE A 157 -6.12 11.08 16.18
CA PHE A 157 -7.54 11.18 16.49
C PHE A 157 -8.07 12.61 16.35
N PHE A 158 -9.32 12.73 15.90
CA PHE A 158 -9.98 14.00 15.76
C PHE A 158 -11.11 14.14 16.78
N SER A 159 -11.32 15.36 17.29
CA SER A 159 -12.37 15.68 18.26
C SER A 159 -13.78 15.71 17.62
N GLU A 160 -13.84 15.76 16.30
CA GLU A 160 -15.05 15.81 15.50
C GLU A 160 -14.91 14.98 14.21
N TRP A 161 -16.02 14.69 13.55
CA TRP A 161 -16.02 14.03 12.25
C TRP A 161 -15.60 14.99 11.15
N ILE A 162 -14.39 14.82 10.62
CA ILE A 162 -13.81 15.69 9.60
C ILE A 162 -14.10 15.15 8.20
N PRO A 163 -14.55 15.99 7.24
CA PRO A 163 -14.66 15.57 5.85
C PRO A 163 -13.33 15.01 5.31
N VAL A 164 -13.38 13.81 4.77
CA VAL A 164 -12.20 13.05 4.33
C VAL A 164 -11.28 13.82 3.38
N ARG A 165 -11.82 14.75 2.57
CA ARG A 165 -11.01 15.60 1.68
C ARG A 165 -9.97 16.44 2.41
N TYR A 166 -10.24 16.89 3.64
CA TYR A 166 -9.25 17.65 4.44
C TYR A 166 -8.20 16.72 5.03
N VAL A 167 -8.61 15.56 5.54
CA VAL A 167 -7.65 14.56 6.03
C VAL A 167 -6.73 14.11 4.92
N TYR A 168 -7.24 13.93 3.72
CA TYR A 168 -6.48 13.59 2.53
C TYR A 168 -5.44 14.67 2.15
N SER A 169 -5.79 15.96 2.23
CA SER A 169 -4.82 17.04 2.05
C SER A 169 -3.78 17.09 3.17
N LEU A 170 -4.19 16.76 4.41
CA LEU A 170 -3.27 16.64 5.54
C LEU A 170 -2.27 15.50 5.33
N GLU A 171 -2.69 14.35 4.81
CA GLU A 171 -1.81 13.23 4.47
C GLU A 171 -0.71 13.61 3.49
N GLU A 172 -1.04 14.45 2.47
CA GLU A 172 -0.04 14.97 1.53
C GLU A 172 1.03 15.81 2.24
N VAL A 173 0.62 16.65 3.19
CA VAL A 173 1.54 17.47 3.98
C VAL A 173 2.44 16.61 4.85
N ILE A 174 1.83 15.63 5.55
CA ILE A 174 2.57 14.71 6.42
C ILE A 174 3.55 13.89 5.60
N ALA A 175 3.11 13.32 4.48
CA ALA A 175 3.95 12.49 3.61
C ALA A 175 5.19 13.25 3.13
N ALA A 176 5.04 14.50 2.69
CA ALA A 176 6.17 15.34 2.27
C ALA A 176 7.16 15.59 3.41
N LYS A 177 6.66 15.85 4.63
CA LYS A 177 7.52 16.07 5.81
C LYS A 177 8.23 14.79 6.24
N VAL A 178 7.54 13.68 6.30
CA VAL A 178 8.09 12.36 6.65
C VAL A 178 9.16 11.96 5.65
N LYS A 179 8.91 12.14 4.35
CA LYS A 179 9.89 11.86 3.30
C LYS A 179 11.19 12.62 3.53
N ASN A 180 11.12 13.93 3.77
CA ASN A 180 12.31 14.75 4.03
C ASN A 180 13.10 14.22 5.24
N LEU A 181 12.41 13.87 6.35
CA LEU A 181 13.05 13.31 7.54
C LEU A 181 13.70 11.92 7.31
N LEU A 182 13.19 11.14 6.37
CA LEU A 182 13.76 9.85 6.02
C LEU A 182 14.97 10.00 5.08
N GLU A 183 14.93 10.98 4.17
CA GLU A 183 16.03 11.26 3.21
C GLU A 183 17.24 11.94 3.87
N GLU A 184 17.09 12.67 4.96
CA GLU A 184 18.18 13.32 5.71
C GLU A 184 19.21 12.31 6.29
N GLY A 185 18.93 11.03 6.30
CA GLY A 185 19.77 10.00 6.93
C GLY A 185 20.46 9.00 6.01
N THR A 186 20.08 8.86 4.72
CA THR A 186 20.63 7.77 3.89
C THR A 186 20.62 8.09 2.39
N LYS A 187 21.79 7.89 1.76
CA LYS A 187 21.95 7.91 0.29
C LYS A 187 21.77 6.52 -0.36
N GLU A 188 21.36 5.50 0.37
CA GLU A 188 21.41 4.11 -0.10
C GLU A 188 20.06 3.41 -0.07
N ALA A 189 19.82 2.63 -1.15
CA ALA A 189 18.85 1.55 -1.38
C ALA A 189 17.34 1.84 -1.10
N PRO A 190 16.42 1.19 -1.83
CA PRO A 190 15.00 1.29 -1.53
C PRO A 190 14.75 0.82 -0.09
N SER A 191 14.10 1.69 0.70
CA SER A 191 13.79 1.46 2.12
C SER A 191 13.18 0.07 2.35
N ALA A 192 13.62 -0.60 3.42
CA ALA A 192 13.00 -1.85 3.85
C ALA A 192 11.55 -1.62 4.37
N ILE A 193 11.20 -0.37 4.64
CA ILE A 193 9.91 0.06 5.19
C ILE A 193 9.05 0.71 4.12
N THR A 194 7.75 0.45 4.15
CA THR A 194 6.72 1.12 3.37
C THR A 194 5.77 1.88 4.30
N ILE A 195 5.29 3.03 3.86
CA ILE A 195 4.35 3.86 4.62
C ILE A 195 3.08 4.04 3.81
N GLU A 196 1.94 3.66 4.38
CA GLU A 196 0.63 3.84 3.78
C GLU A 196 -0.25 4.71 4.69
N PHE A 197 -1.22 5.44 4.09
CA PHE A 197 -2.13 6.31 4.83
C PHE A 197 -3.56 5.79 4.74
N PHE A 198 -4.31 5.89 5.82
CA PHE A 198 -5.73 5.58 5.90
C PHE A 198 -6.51 6.80 6.41
N PRO A 199 -7.52 7.27 5.66
CA PRO A 199 -8.07 6.71 4.42
C PRO A 199 -7.21 7.07 3.20
N TRP A 200 -6.92 6.11 2.29
CA TRP A 200 -6.20 6.39 1.03
C TRP A 200 -7.13 6.75 -0.15
N LYS A 201 -8.42 6.95 0.12
CA LYS A 201 -9.41 7.42 -0.85
C LYS A 201 -10.09 8.69 -0.34
N SER A 202 -10.12 9.72 -1.16
CA SER A 202 -10.83 10.97 -0.87
C SER A 202 -12.35 10.88 -1.04
N ARG A 203 -12.85 9.78 -1.62
CA ARG A 203 -14.27 9.50 -1.85
C ARG A 203 -14.54 8.00 -1.83
N ARG A 204 -15.75 7.64 -1.47
CA ARG A 204 -16.28 6.28 -1.51
C ARG A 204 -17.23 6.12 -2.70
N LYS A 205 -17.19 4.98 -3.40
CA LYS A 205 -18.25 4.61 -4.33
C LYS A 205 -19.46 4.14 -3.54
N THR A 206 -20.65 4.48 -4.00
CA THR A 206 -21.93 4.32 -3.28
C THR A 206 -22.20 2.90 -2.76
N LYS A 207 -21.62 1.87 -3.36
CA LYS A 207 -21.84 0.46 -2.97
C LYS A 207 -20.61 -0.20 -2.33
N GLU A 208 -19.48 0.50 -2.20
CA GLU A 208 -18.28 -0.07 -1.57
C GLU A 208 -18.32 0.15 -0.05
N PRO A 209 -17.97 -0.84 0.78
CA PRO A 209 -17.92 -0.68 2.24
C PRO A 209 -16.88 0.36 2.69
N GLY A 210 -15.84 0.59 1.90
CA GLY A 210 -14.74 1.50 2.20
C GLY A 210 -13.45 0.75 2.50
N GLN A 211 -12.56 1.41 3.24
CA GLN A 211 -11.31 0.83 3.71
C GLN A 211 -11.45 0.40 5.15
N ALA A 212 -11.05 -0.82 5.43
CA ALA A 212 -10.99 -1.36 6.76
C ALA A 212 -9.55 -1.36 7.29
N ILE A 213 -9.43 -1.22 8.60
CA ILE A 213 -8.20 -1.39 9.36
C ILE A 213 -8.48 -2.26 10.59
N LYS A 214 -7.55 -3.17 10.90
CA LYS A 214 -7.67 -4.03 12.05
C LYS A 214 -7.71 -3.20 13.35
N LEU A 215 -8.65 -3.52 14.21
CA LEU A 215 -8.73 -2.90 15.52
C LEU A 215 -7.51 -3.26 16.39
N PRO A 216 -7.01 -2.33 17.21
CA PRO A 216 -5.96 -2.61 18.18
C PRO A 216 -6.37 -3.68 19.21
N TYR A 217 -5.38 -4.30 19.82
CA TYR A 217 -5.50 -5.38 20.82
C TYR A 217 -6.05 -6.71 20.31
N GLY A 218 -6.31 -6.87 19.00
CA GLY A 218 -6.66 -8.14 18.38
C GLY A 218 -5.45 -8.99 18.04
N MET A 219 -5.70 -10.28 17.81
CA MET A 219 -4.68 -11.22 17.33
C MET A 219 -4.40 -10.99 15.85
N HIS A 220 -3.15 -10.83 15.48
CA HIS A 220 -2.77 -10.79 14.06
C HIS A 220 -2.70 -12.21 13.51
N LEU A 221 -3.56 -12.57 12.56
CA LEU A 221 -3.74 -13.96 12.10
C LEU A 221 -2.46 -14.59 11.51
N ILE A 222 -1.61 -13.80 10.83
CA ILE A 222 -0.35 -14.29 10.26
C ILE A 222 0.77 -14.22 11.30
N GLY A 223 0.90 -13.11 12.02
CA GLY A 223 1.95 -12.88 13.01
C GLY A 223 1.79 -13.69 14.28
N LYS A 224 0.56 -14.16 14.56
CA LYS A 224 0.19 -14.88 15.79
C LYS A 224 0.57 -14.13 17.08
N LYS A 225 0.62 -12.79 16.99
CA LYS A 225 0.90 -11.89 18.11
C LYS A 225 -0.22 -10.89 18.22
N ARG A 226 -0.48 -10.45 19.45
CA ARG A 226 -1.46 -9.42 19.74
C ARG A 226 -0.90 -8.06 19.38
N SER A 227 -1.73 -7.19 18.79
CA SER A 227 -1.39 -5.78 18.64
C SER A 227 -1.64 -5.01 19.93
N TYR A 228 -0.96 -3.88 20.14
CA TYR A 228 -1.10 -3.07 21.33
C TYR A 228 -0.59 -1.65 21.09
N PHE A 229 -1.16 -0.67 21.81
CA PHE A 229 -0.61 0.67 21.82
C PHE A 229 0.69 0.73 22.61
N CYS A 230 1.62 1.52 22.11
CA CYS A 230 2.97 1.70 22.65
C CYS A 230 3.07 3.02 23.42
N ASP A 231 3.87 3.03 24.49
CA ASP A 231 4.37 4.23 25.14
C ASP A 231 5.55 4.87 24.37
N ASP A 232 6.18 5.89 24.95
CA ASP A 232 7.31 6.61 24.33
C ASP A 232 8.56 5.74 24.15
N GLN A 233 8.69 4.67 24.94
CA GLN A 233 9.75 3.67 24.84
C GLN A 233 9.43 2.55 23.83
N MET A 234 8.29 2.61 23.15
CA MET A 234 7.75 1.57 22.27
C MET A 234 7.32 0.28 22.98
N MET A 235 7.11 0.38 24.29
CA MET A 235 6.61 -0.69 25.13
C MET A 235 5.09 -0.65 25.24
N PRO A 236 4.43 -1.77 25.58
CA PRO A 236 2.98 -1.76 25.78
C PRO A 236 2.56 -0.76 26.87
N VAL A 237 1.54 0.03 26.57
CA VAL A 237 0.91 0.95 27.52
C VAL A 237 0.39 0.18 28.74
N GLN A 238 0.73 0.62 29.95
CA GLN A 238 0.45 -0.13 31.20
C GLN A 238 -0.95 0.10 31.76
N ASN A 239 -1.48 1.31 31.70
CA ASN A 239 -2.80 1.65 32.24
C ASN A 239 -3.73 2.11 31.12
N LEU A 240 -4.46 1.19 30.54
CA LEU A 240 -5.31 1.45 29.39
C LEU A 240 -6.44 2.43 29.67
N GLN A 241 -7.07 2.36 30.85
CA GLN A 241 -8.14 3.29 31.18
C GLN A 241 -7.62 4.73 31.21
N GLN A 242 -6.53 4.96 31.94
CA GLN A 242 -5.91 6.28 32.03
C GLN A 242 -5.40 6.75 30.65
N TRP A 243 -4.87 5.83 29.87
CA TRP A 243 -4.38 6.13 28.51
C TRP A 243 -5.51 6.59 27.60
N PHE A 244 -6.66 5.89 27.56
CA PHE A 244 -7.82 6.31 26.76
C PHE A 244 -8.38 7.67 27.20
N GLU A 245 -8.38 7.94 28.51
CA GLU A 245 -8.82 9.23 29.07
C GLU A 245 -7.86 10.38 28.74
N ALA A 246 -6.57 10.08 28.54
CA ALA A 246 -5.51 11.05 28.22
C ALA A 246 -5.35 11.34 26.72
N ILE A 247 -6.12 10.70 25.84
CA ILE A 247 -6.01 10.88 24.39
C ILE A 247 -6.31 12.32 23.98
N VAL A 248 -5.31 12.97 23.40
CA VAL A 248 -5.43 14.31 22.81
C VAL A 248 -5.95 14.19 21.39
N LYS A 249 -7.06 14.85 21.11
CA LYS A 249 -7.71 14.87 19.79
C LYS A 249 -7.50 16.23 19.13
N SER A 250 -7.24 16.24 17.83
CA SER A 250 -7.11 17.45 17.01
C SER A 250 -8.44 17.84 16.40
N ASP A 251 -8.72 19.15 16.31
CA ASP A 251 -9.95 19.65 15.68
C ASP A 251 -9.74 19.96 14.18
N SER A 252 -10.83 20.23 13.47
CA SER A 252 -10.80 20.59 12.04
C SER A 252 -10.07 21.92 11.78
N THR A 253 -10.00 22.80 12.78
CA THR A 253 -9.28 24.06 12.69
C THR A 253 -7.77 23.83 12.63
N ALA A 254 -7.25 22.95 13.50
CA ALA A 254 -5.85 22.53 13.46
C ALA A 254 -5.49 21.90 12.12
N VAL A 255 -6.34 20.99 11.60
CA VAL A 255 -6.14 20.35 10.30
C VAL A 255 -6.08 21.40 9.17
N LYS A 256 -7.07 22.32 9.10
CA LYS A 256 -7.13 23.36 8.07
C LYS A 256 -5.93 24.32 8.16
N ARG A 257 -5.51 24.68 9.39
CA ARG A 257 -4.32 25.52 9.62
C ARG A 257 -3.07 24.87 9.04
N ILE A 258 -2.82 23.60 9.31
CA ILE A 258 -1.64 22.88 8.81
C ILE A 258 -1.64 22.86 7.28
N ILE A 259 -2.79 22.58 6.65
CA ILE A 259 -2.93 22.59 5.20
C ILE A 259 -2.63 24.01 4.65
N SER A 260 -3.22 25.06 5.22
CA SER A 260 -3.05 26.44 4.77
C SER A 260 -1.62 26.94 4.91
N MET A 261 -0.96 26.62 6.03
CA MET A 261 0.45 27.00 6.25
C MET A 261 1.37 26.33 5.20
N ASN A 262 1.10 25.09 4.85
CA ASN A 262 1.90 24.39 3.84
C ASN A 262 1.69 24.98 2.44
N LEU A 263 0.47 25.35 2.08
CA LEU A 263 0.15 26.05 0.83
C LEU A 263 0.86 27.41 0.77
N SER A 264 0.81 28.21 1.86
CA SER A 264 1.47 29.51 1.95
C SER A 264 3.01 29.44 1.84
N ILE A 265 3.62 28.39 2.40
CA ILE A 265 5.06 28.14 2.28
C ILE A 265 5.43 27.78 0.83
N GLN A 266 4.61 26.97 0.16
CA GLN A 266 4.82 26.64 -1.24
C GLN A 266 4.69 27.89 -2.14
N ASP A 267 3.73 28.76 -1.85
CA ASP A 267 3.53 30.02 -2.57
C ASP A 267 4.66 31.02 -2.28
N ALA A 268 5.15 31.11 -1.04
CA ALA A 268 6.28 31.97 -0.67
C ALA A 268 7.60 31.50 -1.32
N GLN A 269 7.84 30.18 -1.40
CA GLN A 269 8.99 29.62 -2.11
C GLN A 269 8.93 29.88 -3.63
N LYS A 270 7.73 29.92 -4.21
CA LYS A 270 7.50 30.34 -5.61
C LYS A 270 7.83 31.82 -5.85
N ASN A 271 7.62 32.69 -4.84
CA ASN A 271 7.79 34.14 -4.97
C ASN A 271 9.21 34.65 -4.70
N LEU A 272 10.11 33.84 -4.12
CA LEU A 272 11.52 34.21 -3.87
C LEU A 272 12.42 34.09 -5.12
N GLY A 273 11.89 33.63 -6.24
CA GLY A 273 12.54 33.56 -7.55
C GLY A 273 12.01 34.63 -8.51
N ASN A 274 12.57 35.85 -8.48
CA ASN A 274 12.45 36.91 -9.47
C ASN A 274 11.05 37.47 -9.81
N GLY A 275 10.88 38.74 -9.41
CA GLY A 275 9.75 39.62 -9.67
C GLY A 275 9.33 39.77 -11.12
N GLN A 276 8.42 38.94 -11.54
CA GLN A 276 7.39 39.18 -12.54
C GLN A 276 6.27 38.17 -12.30
N ILE A 277 5.08 38.67 -12.06
CA ILE A 277 3.86 37.83 -11.94
C ILE A 277 3.58 37.25 -13.31
N LYS A 278 4.12 36.04 -13.57
CA LYS A 278 3.62 35.14 -14.58
C LYS A 278 2.59 34.21 -13.90
N PRO A 279 1.46 33.84 -14.57
CA PRO A 279 0.55 32.85 -14.05
C PRO A 279 1.39 31.61 -13.70
N ALA A 280 1.15 31.00 -12.54
CA ALA A 280 1.95 29.95 -11.89
C ALA A 280 2.73 29.12 -12.92
N ALA A 281 3.98 29.50 -13.10
CA ALA A 281 4.83 28.87 -14.10
C ALA A 281 4.92 27.39 -13.74
N PHE A 282 4.66 26.52 -14.71
CA PHE A 282 5.01 25.13 -14.70
C PHE A 282 6.29 24.95 -13.89
N GLN A 283 6.23 24.33 -12.73
CA GLN A 283 7.45 23.90 -12.08
C GLN A 283 8.14 22.98 -13.08
N GLU A 284 9.30 23.41 -13.56
CA GLU A 284 10.10 22.63 -14.47
C GLU A 284 10.33 21.27 -13.83
N LEU A 285 10.03 20.20 -14.57
CA LEU A 285 10.21 18.83 -14.08
C LEU A 285 11.67 18.64 -13.67
N ASP A 286 11.89 18.12 -12.48
CA ASP A 286 13.22 17.80 -12.00
C ASP A 286 13.77 16.54 -12.73
N TYR A 287 14.23 16.79 -13.94
CA TYR A 287 14.82 15.74 -14.78
C TYR A 287 16.10 15.16 -14.19
N GLN A 288 16.79 15.88 -13.29
CA GLN A 288 17.99 15.34 -12.63
C GLN A 288 17.60 14.20 -11.69
N ARG A 289 16.51 14.33 -10.97
CA ARG A 289 15.98 13.28 -10.10
C ARG A 289 15.33 12.12 -10.86
N LEU A 290 14.71 12.41 -12.00
CA LEU A 290 14.09 11.38 -12.86
C LEU A 290 15.12 10.52 -13.59
N GLY A 291 16.35 11.00 -13.73
CA GLY A 291 17.38 10.31 -14.52
C GLY A 291 17.09 10.29 -16.02
N VAL A 292 17.29 9.16 -16.67
CA VAL A 292 17.06 9.03 -18.12
C VAL A 292 15.57 8.89 -18.38
N VAL A 293 14.94 9.93 -18.95
CA VAL A 293 13.54 9.90 -19.36
C VAL A 293 13.46 9.61 -20.86
N PRO A 294 12.78 8.54 -21.28
CA PRO A 294 12.58 8.20 -22.70
C PRO A 294 11.92 9.35 -23.47
N GLU A 295 12.29 9.52 -24.73
CA GLU A 295 11.77 10.61 -25.56
C GLU A 295 10.25 10.59 -25.68
N SER A 296 9.66 9.40 -25.84
CA SER A 296 8.21 9.21 -25.90
C SER A 296 7.51 9.71 -24.64
N VAL A 297 8.06 9.41 -23.47
CA VAL A 297 7.58 9.86 -22.14
C VAL A 297 7.76 11.37 -22.01
N ARG A 298 8.91 11.90 -22.39
CA ARG A 298 9.22 13.33 -22.35
C ARG A 298 8.22 14.16 -23.16
N LEU A 299 7.84 13.71 -24.34
CA LEU A 299 6.81 14.35 -25.15
C LEU A 299 5.44 14.40 -24.46
N VAL A 300 5.06 13.34 -23.74
CA VAL A 300 3.82 13.33 -22.94
C VAL A 300 3.92 14.33 -21.78
N LEU A 301 5.03 14.36 -21.09
CA LEU A 301 5.25 15.29 -19.97
C LEU A 301 5.24 16.74 -20.45
N GLN A 302 5.84 17.06 -21.57
CA GLN A 302 5.83 18.40 -22.16
C GLN A 302 4.46 18.81 -22.68
N GLY A 303 3.68 17.87 -23.22
CA GLY A 303 2.38 18.15 -23.82
C GLY A 303 1.19 18.11 -22.84
N CYS A 304 1.30 17.40 -21.71
CA CYS A 304 0.23 17.21 -20.75
C CYS A 304 0.62 17.74 -19.37
N SER A 305 0.15 18.96 -19.04
CA SER A 305 0.38 19.61 -17.76
C SER A 305 -0.03 18.78 -16.55
N LEU A 306 -1.15 18.03 -16.65
CA LEU A 306 -1.60 17.16 -15.57
C LEU A 306 -0.61 16.01 -15.30
N MET A 307 -0.04 15.39 -16.33
CA MET A 307 0.96 14.33 -16.12
C MET A 307 2.24 14.88 -15.51
N SER A 308 2.72 16.05 -15.97
CA SER A 308 3.84 16.74 -15.35
C SER A 308 3.58 17.09 -13.89
N TYR A 309 2.39 17.60 -13.59
CA TYR A 309 1.97 17.88 -12.20
C TYR A 309 2.03 16.63 -11.32
N LEU A 310 1.47 15.50 -11.78
CA LEU A 310 1.46 14.26 -10.99
C LEU A 310 2.87 13.69 -10.77
N VAL A 311 3.74 13.77 -11.77
CA VAL A 311 5.13 13.35 -11.65
C VAL A 311 5.89 14.26 -10.67
N ASN A 312 5.76 15.58 -10.80
CA ASN A 312 6.36 16.52 -9.86
C ASN A 312 5.85 16.33 -8.43
N LYS A 313 4.55 16.07 -8.27
CA LYS A 313 3.95 15.77 -6.97
C LYS A 313 4.58 14.52 -6.34
N ALA A 314 4.78 13.44 -7.10
CA ALA A 314 5.47 12.26 -6.61
C ALA A 314 6.88 12.56 -6.13
N ILE A 315 7.64 13.33 -6.92
CA ILE A 315 9.03 13.71 -6.61
C ILE A 315 9.10 14.59 -5.35
N SER A 316 8.25 15.61 -5.27
CA SER A 316 8.33 16.64 -4.23
C SER A 316 7.70 16.20 -2.90
N THR A 317 6.57 15.48 -2.95
CA THR A 317 5.82 15.13 -1.74
C THR A 317 6.03 13.69 -1.28
N GLY A 318 6.57 12.82 -2.14
CA GLY A 318 6.63 11.38 -1.84
C GLY A 318 5.26 10.71 -1.74
N TYR A 319 4.20 11.38 -2.22
CA TYR A 319 2.83 10.90 -2.10
C TYR A 319 2.03 11.10 -3.39
N LEU A 320 1.44 10.03 -3.84
CA LEU A 320 0.38 10.06 -4.84
C LEU A 320 -0.83 9.31 -4.32
N ALA A 321 -1.94 9.95 -4.42
CA ALA A 321 -3.23 9.35 -4.17
C ALA A 321 -3.47 8.09 -5.02
N HIS A 322 -4.32 7.18 -4.55
CA HIS A 322 -4.63 5.97 -5.31
C HIS A 322 -5.09 6.28 -6.75
N GLY A 323 -6.00 7.25 -6.93
CA GLY A 323 -6.46 7.69 -8.25
C GLY A 323 -5.34 8.31 -9.08
N GLU A 324 -4.43 9.07 -8.46
CA GLU A 324 -3.28 9.69 -9.10
C GLU A 324 -2.26 8.65 -9.57
N ARG A 325 -1.96 7.67 -8.71
CA ARG A 325 -1.12 6.51 -9.08
C ARG A 325 -1.69 5.76 -10.27
N LEU A 326 -3.01 5.47 -10.24
CA LEU A 326 -3.68 4.83 -11.36
C LEU A 326 -3.62 5.68 -12.63
N SER A 327 -3.73 7.00 -12.54
CA SER A 327 -3.66 7.89 -13.71
C SER A 327 -2.28 7.87 -14.36
N VAL A 328 -1.21 7.94 -13.58
CA VAL A 328 0.17 7.77 -14.05
C VAL A 328 0.34 6.41 -14.71
N LEU A 329 -0.11 5.35 -14.07
CA LEU A 329 -0.01 3.97 -14.54
C LEU A 329 -0.81 3.74 -15.81
N TYR A 330 -2.04 4.25 -15.91
CA TYR A 330 -2.90 4.11 -17.10
C TYR A 330 -2.50 5.01 -18.28
N VAL A 331 -1.58 5.95 -18.10
CA VAL A 331 -0.98 6.71 -19.20
C VAL A 331 0.34 6.04 -19.62
N PHE A 332 1.33 6.03 -18.74
CA PHE A 332 2.67 5.58 -19.12
C PHE A 332 2.78 4.06 -19.29
N GLY A 333 2.01 3.27 -18.53
CA GLY A 333 2.00 1.81 -18.69
C GLY A 333 1.53 1.30 -20.06
N HIS A 334 0.87 2.15 -20.88
CA HIS A 334 0.50 1.86 -22.26
C HIS A 334 1.54 2.29 -23.29
N MET A 335 2.69 2.79 -22.85
CA MET A 335 3.74 3.31 -23.74
C MET A 335 4.89 2.30 -23.93
N GLY A 336 4.58 1.02 -23.93
CA GLY A 336 5.58 -0.05 -24.07
C GLY A 336 6.46 -0.23 -22.84
N GLU A 337 7.62 -0.86 -23.01
CA GLU A 337 8.53 -1.16 -21.89
C GLU A 337 9.10 0.11 -21.25
N GLU A 338 9.55 1.08 -22.07
CA GLU A 338 10.07 2.37 -21.58
C GLU A 338 9.05 3.10 -20.69
N GLY A 339 7.78 3.08 -21.06
CA GLY A 339 6.71 3.69 -20.26
C GLY A 339 6.43 2.94 -18.96
N ARG A 340 6.55 1.62 -18.96
CA ARG A 340 6.40 0.77 -17.75
C ARG A 340 7.54 1.00 -16.76
N GLU A 341 8.78 1.05 -17.25
CA GLU A 341 9.95 1.40 -16.43
C GLU A 341 9.80 2.81 -15.84
N PHE A 342 9.30 3.75 -16.64
CA PHE A 342 9.02 5.09 -16.13
C PHE A 342 7.94 5.13 -15.05
N VAL A 343 6.90 4.28 -15.14
CA VAL A 343 5.93 4.12 -14.03
C VAL A 343 6.65 3.69 -12.76
N HIS A 344 7.53 2.70 -12.82
CA HIS A 344 8.33 2.27 -11.66
C HIS A 344 9.20 3.40 -11.14
N THR A 345 9.85 4.17 -12.01
CA THR A 345 10.65 5.35 -11.65
C THR A 345 9.81 6.37 -10.87
N VAL A 346 8.65 6.76 -11.38
CA VAL A 346 7.77 7.72 -10.70
C VAL A 346 7.26 7.18 -9.36
N MET A 347 6.83 5.91 -9.34
CA MET A 347 6.31 5.30 -8.11
C MET A 347 7.40 5.13 -7.05
N SER A 348 8.68 4.95 -7.43
CA SER A 348 9.79 4.81 -6.48
C SER A 348 10.02 6.06 -5.62
N PHE A 349 9.55 7.23 -6.05
CA PHE A 349 9.55 8.43 -5.22
C PHE A 349 8.49 8.42 -4.12
N THR A 350 7.50 7.53 -4.19
CA THR A 350 6.40 7.49 -3.20
C THR A 350 6.73 6.57 -2.03
N LEU A 351 6.33 6.98 -0.81
CA LEU A 351 6.59 6.27 0.45
C LEU A 351 6.00 4.84 0.49
N ASN A 352 4.99 4.57 -0.32
CA ASN A 352 4.31 3.29 -0.38
C ASN A 352 4.63 2.49 -1.64
N TYR A 353 5.72 2.80 -2.34
CA TYR A 353 6.12 2.05 -3.52
C TYR A 353 6.44 0.60 -3.22
N GLN A 354 5.82 -0.28 -3.97
CA GLN A 354 6.08 -1.72 -3.97
C GLN A 354 6.19 -2.21 -5.41
N TYR A 355 7.36 -2.65 -5.81
CA TYR A 355 7.63 -3.10 -7.18
C TYR A 355 6.60 -4.12 -7.66
N PHE A 356 6.44 -5.24 -6.95
CA PHE A 356 5.51 -6.31 -7.34
C PHE A 356 4.05 -5.87 -7.42
N THR A 357 3.62 -4.98 -6.54
CA THR A 357 2.27 -4.42 -6.58
C THR A 357 2.09 -3.56 -7.81
N THR A 358 3.04 -2.67 -8.09
CA THR A 358 3.02 -1.80 -9.28
C THR A 358 3.06 -2.62 -10.57
N ASP A 359 3.96 -3.60 -10.67
CA ASP A 359 4.08 -4.50 -11.82
C ASP A 359 2.82 -5.34 -12.05
N LYS A 360 2.20 -5.85 -10.96
CA LYS A 360 0.90 -6.55 -11.05
C LYS A 360 -0.21 -5.67 -11.63
N PHE A 361 -0.24 -4.38 -11.29
CA PHE A 361 -1.20 -3.44 -11.87
C PHE A 361 -0.88 -3.14 -13.33
N ILE A 362 0.39 -2.98 -13.70
CA ILE A 362 0.84 -2.83 -15.08
C ILE A 362 0.40 -4.03 -15.94
N LYS A 363 0.63 -5.25 -15.45
CA LYS A 363 0.22 -6.50 -16.15
C LYS A 363 -1.31 -6.65 -16.29
N LYS A 364 -2.09 -5.96 -15.47
CA LYS A 364 -3.56 -5.97 -15.50
C LYS A 364 -4.18 -4.74 -16.17
N LEU A 365 -3.39 -3.95 -16.89
CA LEU A 365 -3.91 -2.79 -17.61
C LEU A 365 -5.00 -3.19 -18.61
N LEU A 366 -6.05 -2.35 -18.65
CA LEU A 366 -7.09 -2.47 -19.67
C LEU A 366 -6.49 -2.20 -21.07
N SER A 367 -7.19 -2.63 -22.12
CA SER A 367 -6.74 -2.47 -23.50
C SER A 367 -6.53 -1.02 -23.98
N ARG A 368 -7.05 -0.03 -23.24
CA ARG A 368 -6.97 1.39 -23.62
C ARG A 368 -6.43 2.24 -22.47
N PRO A 369 -5.60 3.25 -22.75
CA PRO A 369 -5.15 4.21 -21.74
C PRO A 369 -6.32 5.05 -21.22
N ILE A 370 -6.13 5.74 -20.09
CA ILE A 370 -7.15 6.63 -19.55
C ILE A 370 -7.41 7.81 -20.50
N SER A 371 -8.69 8.19 -20.67
CA SER A 371 -9.05 9.30 -21.55
C SER A 371 -8.80 10.67 -20.92
N CYS A 372 -8.47 11.69 -21.74
CA CYS A 372 -8.39 13.07 -21.31
C CYS A 372 -9.70 13.60 -20.70
N ILE A 373 -10.85 13.08 -21.14
CA ILE A 373 -12.18 13.45 -20.58
C ILE A 373 -12.24 13.00 -19.13
N LYS A 374 -11.96 11.72 -18.87
CA LYS A 374 -11.97 11.14 -17.53
C LYS A 374 -10.95 11.81 -16.61
N LEU A 375 -9.76 12.11 -17.10
CA LEU A 375 -8.73 12.84 -16.34
C LEU A 375 -9.23 14.24 -15.95
N ARG A 376 -9.84 14.99 -16.86
CA ARG A 376 -10.39 16.32 -16.56
C ARG A 376 -11.54 16.29 -15.57
N GLU A 377 -12.40 15.27 -15.62
CA GLU A 377 -13.47 15.08 -14.64
C GLU A 377 -12.90 14.76 -13.25
N GLN A 378 -11.87 13.94 -13.19
CA GLN A 378 -11.24 13.50 -11.94
C GLN A 378 -10.41 14.60 -11.27
N TYR A 379 -9.74 15.45 -12.07
CA TYR A 379 -8.81 16.49 -11.60
C TYR A 379 -9.25 17.89 -12.03
N LYS A 380 -10.53 18.24 -11.81
CA LYS A 380 -11.10 19.52 -12.24
C LYS A 380 -10.34 20.74 -11.73
N SER A 381 -9.92 20.73 -10.45
CA SER A 381 -9.16 21.82 -9.84
C SER A 381 -7.79 22.00 -10.49
N VAL A 382 -7.05 20.89 -10.63
CA VAL A 382 -5.70 20.90 -11.23
C VAL A 382 -5.77 21.33 -12.70
N THR A 383 -6.72 20.82 -13.47
CA THR A 383 -6.87 21.16 -14.87
C THR A 383 -7.41 22.58 -15.10
N ALA A 384 -8.16 23.15 -14.14
CA ALA A 384 -8.56 24.56 -14.16
C ALA A 384 -7.37 25.50 -13.86
N GLU A 385 -6.50 25.10 -12.94
CA GLU A 385 -5.33 25.88 -12.54
C GLU A 385 -4.21 25.86 -13.60
N TYR A 386 -3.85 24.66 -14.08
CA TYR A 386 -2.70 24.46 -14.97
C TYR A 386 -3.06 24.41 -16.46
N GLY A 387 -4.33 24.36 -16.78
CA GLY A 387 -4.80 24.27 -18.17
C GLY A 387 -4.61 22.89 -18.79
N CYS A 388 -4.96 22.80 -20.07
CA CYS A 388 -4.74 21.62 -20.89
C CYS A 388 -4.08 22.04 -22.22
N ASN A 389 -2.76 21.92 -22.30
CA ASN A 389 -1.94 22.38 -23.42
C ASN A 389 -1.79 21.28 -24.50
N CYS A 390 -2.90 20.58 -24.81
CA CYS A 390 -2.86 19.51 -25.80
C CYS A 390 -2.46 20.02 -27.19
N MET A 391 -1.31 19.56 -27.68
CA MET A 391 -0.72 19.93 -28.97
C MET A 391 -1.14 19.01 -30.13
N PHE A 392 -1.92 17.95 -29.87
CA PHE A 392 -2.44 17.06 -30.89
C PHE A 392 -3.79 17.53 -31.45
N LYS A 393 -3.96 17.49 -32.77
CA LYS A 393 -5.27 17.75 -33.38
C LYS A 393 -6.22 16.59 -33.11
N ARG A 394 -7.46 16.91 -32.66
CA ARG A 394 -8.53 15.91 -32.54
C ARG A 394 -8.98 15.51 -33.94
N THR A 395 -8.71 14.29 -34.32
CA THR A 395 -9.30 13.67 -35.52
C THR A 395 -10.63 13.02 -35.12
N LYS A 396 -11.59 12.94 -36.03
CA LYS A 396 -12.96 12.43 -35.76
C LYS A 396 -12.99 11.03 -35.15
N ASN A 397 -11.95 10.20 -35.29
CA ASN A 397 -11.87 8.83 -34.79
C ASN A 397 -10.76 8.61 -33.73
N CYS A 398 -10.20 9.67 -33.16
CA CYS A 398 -9.10 9.56 -32.22
C CYS A 398 -9.61 9.51 -30.78
N TYR A 399 -9.19 8.49 -30.03
CA TYR A 399 -9.44 8.39 -28.58
C TYR A 399 -8.53 9.38 -27.82
N PRO A 400 -9.08 10.44 -27.20
CA PRO A 400 -8.27 11.48 -26.58
C PRO A 400 -7.61 10.94 -25.30
N SER A 401 -6.28 10.79 -25.33
CA SER A 401 -5.45 10.38 -24.19
C SER A 401 -4.11 11.12 -24.21
N PRO A 402 -3.47 11.38 -23.06
CA PRO A 402 -2.13 11.98 -23.01
C PRO A 402 -1.08 11.25 -23.83
N VAL A 403 -1.22 9.93 -24.02
CA VAL A 403 -0.32 9.10 -24.83
C VAL A 403 -0.17 9.64 -26.27
N LEU A 404 -1.17 10.35 -26.79
CA LEU A 404 -1.12 10.92 -28.15
C LEU A 404 -0.02 11.98 -28.33
N HIS A 405 0.50 12.57 -27.25
CA HIS A 405 1.63 13.49 -27.33
C HIS A 405 2.94 12.79 -27.74
N ALA A 406 3.05 11.48 -27.50
CA ALA A 406 4.21 10.69 -27.92
C ALA A 406 4.25 10.39 -29.43
N ILE A 407 3.14 10.60 -30.15
CA ILE A 407 3.06 10.34 -31.58
C ILE A 407 3.62 11.55 -32.33
N LYS A 408 4.84 11.44 -32.85
CA LYS A 408 5.41 12.46 -33.76
C LYS A 408 4.59 12.47 -35.06
N LYS A 409 4.14 13.66 -35.49
CA LYS A 409 3.66 13.84 -36.88
C LYS A 409 4.87 13.76 -37.78
N ASN A 410 4.99 12.70 -38.56
CA ASN A 410 5.71 12.79 -39.82
C ASN A 410 4.86 13.63 -40.74
N SER A 411 5.39 14.81 -41.14
CA SER A 411 4.92 15.53 -42.30
C SER A 411 5.07 14.60 -43.52
N GLU A 412 3.95 14.41 -44.23
CA GLU A 412 3.89 13.64 -45.49
C GLU A 412 4.02 12.12 -45.31
N ASP A 413 2.94 11.44 -45.08
CA ASP A 413 2.36 10.32 -45.82
C ASP A 413 1.24 9.65 -45.05
N SER A 414 0.13 9.53 -45.70
CA SER A 414 -1.03 8.73 -45.30
C SER A 414 -0.68 7.25 -45.44
N ASN A 415 -0.71 6.55 -44.32
CA ASN A 415 -0.87 5.11 -44.10
C ASN A 415 0.24 4.51 -43.23
N GLY A 416 -0.17 4.06 -42.04
CA GLY A 416 0.63 3.15 -41.21
C GLY A 416 1.26 3.81 -39.98
N ILE A 417 0.76 3.43 -38.79
CA ILE A 417 1.31 3.82 -37.48
C ILE A 417 2.55 2.98 -37.21
N THR A 418 3.74 3.58 -37.28
CA THR A 418 4.97 2.98 -36.77
C THR A 418 5.55 3.80 -35.62
N LEU A 419 5.90 3.15 -34.51
CA LEU A 419 6.55 3.75 -33.37
C LEU A 419 8.03 4.05 -33.68
N PRO A 420 8.61 5.18 -33.22
CA PRO A 420 9.99 5.54 -33.54
C PRO A 420 11.00 4.76 -32.69
N VAL A 421 12.01 4.21 -33.33
CA VAL A 421 13.21 3.61 -32.74
C VAL A 421 14.28 4.69 -32.56
N SER A 422 14.83 4.78 -31.36
CA SER A 422 15.86 5.75 -30.97
C SER A 422 17.23 5.45 -31.57
N ARG A 423 17.98 6.50 -31.95
CA ARG A 423 19.40 6.42 -32.33
C ARG A 423 20.28 7.29 -31.43
N ASN A 424 21.40 6.68 -31.03
CA ASN A 424 22.69 7.22 -30.59
C ASN A 424 22.93 7.53 -29.10
N ILE A 425 23.39 6.51 -28.41
CA ILE A 425 24.43 6.56 -27.35
C ILE A 425 25.33 5.33 -27.61
N SER A 426 26.68 5.47 -27.43
CA SER A 426 27.67 4.46 -27.83
C SER A 426 27.30 3.03 -27.36
N GLU A 427 27.33 2.11 -28.32
CA GLU A 427 26.76 0.75 -28.19
C GLU A 427 27.40 -0.12 -27.10
N GLU A 428 28.64 0.15 -26.72
CA GLU A 428 29.33 -0.69 -25.72
C GLU A 428 28.91 -0.45 -24.28
N LYS A 429 28.66 0.81 -23.88
CA LYS A 429 28.13 1.11 -22.53
C LYS A 429 26.66 0.75 -22.38
N LYS A 430 25.89 0.83 -23.45
CA LYS A 430 24.49 0.36 -23.48
C LYS A 430 24.41 -1.15 -23.32
N LYS A 431 25.27 -1.92 -24.02
CA LYS A 431 25.26 -3.40 -23.94
C LYS A 431 25.53 -3.92 -22.53
N ALA A 432 26.47 -3.35 -21.79
CA ALA A 432 26.80 -3.81 -20.44
C ALA A 432 25.67 -3.57 -19.44
N VAL A 433 25.08 -2.36 -19.44
CA VAL A 433 23.95 -2.02 -18.54
C VAL A 433 22.68 -2.76 -18.96
N TYR A 434 22.41 -2.91 -20.25
CA TYR A 434 21.28 -3.70 -20.75
C TYR A 434 21.41 -5.20 -20.49
N GLN A 435 22.62 -5.75 -20.53
CA GLN A 435 22.84 -7.16 -20.16
C GLN A 435 22.60 -7.40 -18.67
N GLU A 436 23.04 -6.52 -17.80
CA GLU A 436 22.89 -6.67 -16.34
C GLU A 436 21.42 -6.50 -15.91
N ILE A 437 20.70 -5.52 -16.49
CA ILE A 437 19.27 -5.29 -16.27
C ILE A 437 18.45 -6.46 -16.82
N ASN A 438 18.81 -6.98 -18.01
CA ASN A 438 18.09 -8.08 -18.65
C ASN A 438 18.30 -9.40 -17.89
N ILE A 439 19.49 -9.69 -17.39
CA ILE A 439 19.77 -10.88 -16.56
C ILE A 439 18.98 -10.79 -15.25
N HIS A 440 18.95 -9.63 -14.61
CA HIS A 440 18.20 -9.45 -13.35
C HIS A 440 16.69 -9.63 -13.57
N ALA A 441 16.14 -9.08 -14.65
CA ALA A 441 14.73 -9.24 -15.01
C ALA A 441 14.39 -10.71 -15.35
N GLN A 442 15.24 -11.40 -16.10
CA GLN A 442 15.05 -12.81 -16.45
C GLN A 442 15.14 -13.73 -15.23
N VAL A 443 16.14 -13.52 -14.35
CA VAL A 443 16.27 -14.27 -13.10
C VAL A 443 15.05 -14.05 -12.21
N GLN A 444 14.55 -12.83 -12.14
CA GLN A 444 13.37 -12.49 -11.36
C GLN A 444 12.09 -13.13 -11.91
N GLU A 445 11.89 -13.10 -13.23
CA GLU A 445 10.75 -13.76 -13.88
C GLU A 445 10.76 -15.29 -13.64
N LEU A 446 11.93 -15.91 -13.75
CA LEU A 446 12.09 -17.34 -13.49
C LEU A 446 11.87 -17.68 -12.01
N ALA A 447 12.35 -16.85 -11.09
CA ALA A 447 12.10 -17.02 -9.66
C ALA A 447 10.59 -16.92 -9.33
N GLU A 448 9.88 -15.99 -9.93
CA GLU A 448 8.42 -15.85 -9.77
C GLU A 448 7.67 -17.08 -10.32
N LYS A 449 8.07 -17.58 -11.49
CA LYS A 449 7.52 -18.83 -12.06
C LYS A 449 7.76 -20.03 -11.15
N ILE A 450 8.96 -20.14 -10.55
CA ILE A 450 9.28 -21.22 -9.59
C ILE A 450 8.37 -21.11 -8.36
N VAL A 451 8.17 -19.91 -7.82
CA VAL A 451 7.30 -19.70 -6.65
C VAL A 451 5.85 -20.06 -6.99
N GLU A 452 5.37 -19.63 -8.16
CA GLU A 452 4.00 -19.94 -8.60
C GLU A 452 3.82 -21.44 -8.85
N PHE A 453 4.79 -22.12 -9.49
CA PHE A 453 4.72 -23.58 -9.67
C PHE A 453 4.78 -24.34 -8.36
N LYS A 454 5.63 -23.94 -7.39
CA LYS A 454 5.64 -24.53 -6.05
C LYS A 454 4.31 -24.36 -5.33
N ARG A 455 3.64 -23.24 -5.53
CA ARG A 455 2.32 -22.96 -4.94
C ARG A 455 1.24 -23.79 -5.60
N GLN A 456 1.24 -23.90 -6.93
CA GLN A 456 0.32 -24.78 -7.69
C GLN A 456 0.53 -26.23 -7.28
N LYS A 457 1.80 -26.69 -7.20
CA LYS A 457 2.12 -28.03 -6.71
C LYS A 457 1.55 -28.27 -5.32
N LYS A 458 1.77 -27.37 -4.35
CA LYS A 458 1.21 -27.50 -3.00
C LYS A 458 -0.32 -27.53 -2.97
N GLY A 459 -0.98 -26.81 -3.87
CA GLY A 459 -2.44 -26.85 -4.05
C GLY A 459 -2.90 -28.20 -4.60
N ILE A 460 -2.19 -28.71 -5.60
CA ILE A 460 -2.45 -30.02 -6.22
C ILE A 460 -2.21 -31.14 -5.19
N ASP A 461 -1.08 -31.13 -4.47
CA ASP A 461 -0.75 -32.11 -3.44
C ASP A 461 -1.87 -32.21 -2.38
N LYS A 462 -2.39 -31.06 -1.89
CA LYS A 462 -3.52 -31.04 -0.95
C LYS A 462 -4.82 -31.61 -1.54
N SER A 463 -5.06 -31.35 -2.83
CA SER A 463 -6.25 -31.90 -3.50
C SER A 463 -6.13 -33.41 -3.68
N ILE A 464 -4.93 -33.91 -4.00
CA ILE A 464 -4.61 -35.32 -4.07
C ILE A 464 -4.85 -35.98 -2.70
N GLU A 465 -4.26 -35.44 -1.62
CA GLU A 465 -4.45 -35.96 -0.26
C GLU A 465 -5.94 -36.00 0.18
N LYS A 466 -6.74 -35.04 -0.30
CA LYS A 466 -8.18 -35.05 -0.03
C LYS A 466 -8.88 -36.20 -0.73
N VAL A 467 -8.60 -36.35 -2.03
CA VAL A 467 -9.19 -37.44 -2.84
C VAL A 467 -8.74 -38.80 -2.33
N GLU A 468 -7.46 -38.96 -1.97
CA GLU A 468 -6.93 -40.20 -1.39
C GLU A 468 -7.62 -40.59 -0.07
N ARG A 469 -7.92 -39.59 0.79
CA ARG A 469 -8.69 -39.84 2.02
C ARG A 469 -10.11 -40.27 1.73
N GLU A 470 -10.76 -39.66 0.75
CA GLU A 470 -12.12 -40.04 0.32
C GLU A 470 -12.12 -41.48 -0.26
N LEU A 471 -11.16 -41.81 -1.11
CA LEU A 471 -10.97 -43.15 -1.64
C LEU A 471 -10.73 -44.18 -0.51
N HIS A 472 -9.91 -43.83 0.47
CA HIS A 472 -9.62 -44.67 1.63
C HIS A 472 -10.90 -45.05 2.41
N VAL A 473 -11.77 -44.08 2.64
CA VAL A 473 -13.06 -44.30 3.31
C VAL A 473 -13.96 -45.22 2.49
N ILE A 474 -14.05 -44.99 1.18
CA ILE A 474 -14.88 -45.82 0.26
C ILE A 474 -14.37 -47.25 0.23
N PHE A 475 -13.07 -47.47 0.04
CA PHE A 475 -12.48 -48.82 -0.06
C PHE A 475 -12.54 -49.56 1.26
N ASN A 476 -12.39 -48.90 2.40
CA ASN A 476 -12.57 -49.52 3.71
C ASN A 476 -14.04 -49.96 3.95
N ASN A 477 -14.99 -49.08 3.61
CA ASN A 477 -16.41 -49.39 3.75
C ASN A 477 -16.83 -50.55 2.85
N ALA A 478 -16.31 -50.61 1.63
CA ALA A 478 -16.57 -51.68 0.66
C ALA A 478 -15.75 -52.98 0.93
N LYS A 479 -14.72 -52.88 1.82
CA LYS A 479 -13.78 -53.99 2.11
C LYS A 479 -13.06 -54.51 0.86
N ILE A 480 -12.62 -53.61 -0.01
CA ILE A 480 -11.91 -53.92 -1.24
C ILE A 480 -10.54 -53.22 -1.25
N ASP A 481 -9.59 -53.76 -2.02
CA ASP A 481 -8.28 -53.19 -2.25
C ASP A 481 -8.01 -52.82 -3.72
N CYS A 482 -8.93 -53.21 -4.61
CA CYS A 482 -8.90 -52.82 -6.01
C CYS A 482 -10.32 -52.64 -6.58
N MET A 483 -10.43 -51.84 -7.65
CA MET A 483 -11.66 -51.59 -8.37
C MET A 483 -11.39 -51.27 -9.84
N GLU A 484 -12.11 -51.88 -10.76
CA GLU A 484 -12.07 -51.49 -12.16
C GLU A 484 -12.70 -50.09 -12.37
N VAL A 485 -12.00 -49.25 -13.07
CA VAL A 485 -12.43 -47.88 -13.46
C VAL A 485 -12.17 -47.69 -14.95
N SER A 486 -12.74 -46.65 -15.53
CA SER A 486 -12.63 -46.39 -16.98
C SER A 486 -11.21 -46.27 -17.54
N MET A 487 -10.23 -46.05 -16.67
CA MET A 487 -8.81 -45.85 -17.03
C MET A 487 -7.92 -47.04 -16.67
N GLY A 488 -8.48 -48.16 -16.19
CA GLY A 488 -7.73 -49.33 -15.72
C GLY A 488 -8.23 -49.81 -14.36
N THR A 489 -7.39 -50.51 -13.62
CA THR A 489 -7.73 -51.00 -12.27
C THR A 489 -7.10 -50.09 -11.23
N LEU A 490 -7.89 -49.39 -10.44
CA LEU A 490 -7.43 -48.63 -9.30
C LEU A 490 -7.09 -49.56 -8.15
N VAL A 491 -5.83 -49.59 -7.72
CA VAL A 491 -5.31 -50.49 -6.68
C VAL A 491 -4.77 -49.65 -5.51
N ARG A 492 -5.14 -50.05 -4.28
CA ARG A 492 -4.61 -49.53 -3.04
C ARG A 492 -3.46 -50.44 -2.57
N ARG A 493 -2.21 -49.98 -2.67
CA ARG A 493 -1.02 -50.68 -2.20
C ARG A 493 -0.54 -50.15 -0.86
N LYS A 494 -0.19 -51.06 0.05
CA LYS A 494 0.42 -50.69 1.33
C LYS A 494 1.92 -50.47 1.13
N ASN A 495 2.47 -49.33 1.59
CA ASN A 495 3.89 -49.03 1.62
C ASN A 495 4.34 -48.67 3.05
N GLU A 496 5.63 -48.37 3.22
CA GLU A 496 6.22 -48.03 4.54
C GLU A 496 5.62 -46.77 5.18
N ASN A 497 5.04 -45.87 4.38
CA ASN A 497 4.49 -44.58 4.81
C ASN A 497 2.95 -44.55 4.85
N GLY A 498 2.29 -45.70 4.61
CA GLY A 498 0.83 -45.78 4.60
C GLY A 498 0.31 -46.54 3.39
N TYR A 499 -0.56 -45.90 2.62
CA TYR A 499 -1.13 -46.46 1.38
C TYR A 499 -0.81 -45.57 0.18
N GLU A 500 -0.60 -46.22 -0.96
CA GLU A 500 -0.41 -45.60 -2.26
C GLU A 500 -1.50 -46.04 -3.22
N TRP A 501 -1.98 -45.12 -4.04
CA TRP A 501 -3.01 -45.37 -5.05
C TRP A 501 -2.38 -45.46 -6.43
N VAL A 502 -2.57 -46.56 -7.11
CA VAL A 502 -1.97 -46.82 -8.43
C VAL A 502 -3.08 -47.25 -9.40
N ILE A 503 -3.03 -46.71 -10.62
CA ILE A 503 -3.87 -47.18 -11.71
C ILE A 503 -3.01 -48.15 -12.54
N GLU A 504 -3.42 -49.41 -12.56
CA GLU A 504 -2.86 -50.46 -13.42
C GLU A 504 -3.66 -50.47 -14.72
N ILE A 505 -2.99 -50.22 -15.86
CA ILE A 505 -3.58 -50.15 -17.20
C ILE A 505 -3.57 -51.56 -17.83
#